data_16b547c0381acf4de40276b40de385b9
#
_entry.id   16b547c0381acf4de40276b40de385b9
#
_cell.length_a   1.000
_cell.length_b   1.000
_cell.length_c   1.000
_cell.angle_alpha   90.00
_cell.angle_beta   90.00
_cell.angle_gamma   90.00
#
_symmetry.space_group_name_H-M   'P 1'
#
loop_
_entity.id
_entity.type
_entity.pdbx_description
1 polymer ?
#
loop_
_entity_poly.entity_id
_entity_poly.type
_entity_poly.pdbx_seq_one_letter_code
_entity_poly.pdbx_strand_id
1 'polypeptide(L)'
;RDVMERLWTEKGAGLSIGRIHMGSSDYSMRFYSYDDTPDDEGLAHFSIDEDRRFVLPAIQAARTFNTNLFFFASPWSPPGWMKTNGTLFGGRVKPTAYPALANYFSRFLQAYAREGIRVAAVTVQNEPETDQGLNSPTCLWSAEDAKTFVVDFLAPTLTRNGLSTQIWAYDHNFDAKGVAYVTHQLSDARFRAVTAAVAWHPYAGSPTNLAPVCAAFPDVPMYVTEMGPHLDRSQRDLLWWADLVFGSFNAGCGAFVSWCFLLDEEGQPNVSMGHPCAGLLEVDSRTGELFESSQFRLFRHIVPFVKRGARVLAAPLVEGRGRMGAADVRSVAFRNPDGSRVVVLACRAGRYHRRQVQVKADARYYPL
;
A
#
# COMPACT_ATOMS: atom_id res chain seq x y z
N ARG A 1 -1.39 23.58 -0.39
CA ARG A 1 -1.26 23.62 1.07
C ARG A 1 -2.41 22.89 1.75
N ASP A 2 -3.66 23.20 1.40
CA ASP A 2 -4.87 22.60 1.98
C ASP A 2 -4.87 21.07 1.85
N VAL A 3 -4.55 20.54 0.66
CA VAL A 3 -4.40 19.08 0.42
C VAL A 3 -3.41 18.45 1.41
N MET A 4 -2.21 19.03 1.56
CA MET A 4 -1.18 18.50 2.44
C MET A 4 -1.60 18.55 3.93
N GLU A 5 -2.29 19.61 4.35
CA GLU A 5 -2.81 19.73 5.70
C GLU A 5 -3.89 18.67 5.98
N ARG A 6 -4.82 18.45 5.05
CA ARG A 6 -5.86 17.42 5.17
C ARG A 6 -5.29 16.01 5.21
N LEU A 7 -4.26 15.70 4.39
CA LEU A 7 -3.68 14.37 4.35
C LEU A 7 -2.80 14.07 5.55
N TRP A 8 -1.87 14.98 5.90
CA TRP A 8 -0.71 14.65 6.71
C TRP A 8 -0.74 15.17 8.14
N THR A 9 -1.73 15.99 8.51
CA THR A 9 -1.84 16.49 9.89
C THR A 9 -2.95 15.81 10.68
N GLU A 10 -2.87 15.86 12.01
CA GLU A 10 -3.92 15.34 12.91
C GLU A 10 -5.25 16.11 12.79
N LYS A 11 -5.24 17.31 12.22
CA LYS A 11 -6.48 18.06 11.91
C LYS A 11 -7.23 17.48 10.71
N GLY A 12 -6.52 16.78 9.86
CA GLY A 12 -7.06 16.04 8.71
C GLY A 12 -7.10 14.54 8.97
N ALA A 13 -6.57 13.75 8.04
CA ALA A 13 -6.49 12.29 8.17
C ALA A 13 -5.27 11.83 8.98
N GLY A 14 -4.22 12.63 9.11
CA GLY A 14 -3.02 12.27 9.87
C GLY A 14 -2.25 11.08 9.31
N LEU A 15 -2.25 10.91 7.98
CA LEU A 15 -1.59 9.78 7.33
C LEU A 15 -0.09 9.74 7.68
N SER A 16 0.46 8.54 7.81
CA SER A 16 1.83 8.33 8.27
C SER A 16 2.68 7.47 7.34
N ILE A 17 2.08 6.93 6.28
CA ILE A 17 2.76 6.06 5.31
C ILE A 17 2.58 6.66 3.91
N GLY A 18 3.69 6.70 3.13
CA GLY A 18 3.69 7.04 1.72
C GLY A 18 4.27 5.91 0.89
N ARG A 19 3.60 5.56 -0.21
CA ARG A 19 4.10 4.63 -1.22
C ARG A 19 4.67 5.41 -2.40
N ILE A 20 5.84 5.01 -2.85
CA ILE A 20 6.58 5.63 -3.95
C ILE A 20 6.67 4.61 -5.09
N HIS A 21 6.32 5.00 -6.30
CA HIS A 21 6.60 4.19 -7.47
C HIS A 21 8.10 4.32 -7.87
N MET A 22 8.72 3.23 -8.26
CA MET A 22 10.07 3.21 -8.81
C MET A 22 10.01 3.23 -10.34
N GLY A 23 10.37 4.36 -10.95
CA GLY A 23 10.04 4.65 -12.33
C GLY A 23 8.58 5.07 -12.47
N SER A 24 7.99 4.96 -13.66
CA SER A 24 6.60 5.32 -13.87
C SER A 24 5.62 4.28 -13.37
N SER A 25 4.43 4.75 -12.99
CA SER A 25 3.21 3.96 -12.86
C SER A 25 2.22 4.34 -13.97
N ASP A 26 1.04 3.74 -13.98
CA ASP A 26 -0.11 4.17 -14.78
C ASP A 26 -0.58 5.60 -14.46
N TYR A 27 -0.34 6.08 -13.23
CA TYR A 27 -0.69 7.42 -12.76
C TYR A 27 0.47 8.44 -12.88
N SER A 28 1.43 8.17 -13.74
CA SER A 28 2.50 9.10 -14.09
C SER A 28 2.08 10.00 -15.27
N MET A 29 2.82 11.09 -15.48
CA MET A 29 2.62 11.99 -16.62
C MET A 29 3.11 11.39 -17.95
N ARG A 30 4.02 10.43 -17.88
CA ARG A 30 4.56 9.65 -19.00
C ARG A 30 5.17 8.33 -18.49
N PHE A 31 5.42 7.39 -19.38
CA PHE A 31 6.12 6.16 -19.03
C PHE A 31 7.64 6.37 -19.10
N TYR A 32 8.36 5.91 -18.08
CA TYR A 32 9.82 5.98 -17.96
C TYR A 32 10.33 4.95 -16.96
N SER A 33 11.60 4.57 -17.10
CA SER A 33 12.38 3.99 -16.01
C SER A 33 13.52 4.95 -15.64
N TYR A 34 14.33 4.60 -14.65
CA TYR A 34 15.48 5.43 -14.29
C TYR A 34 16.70 5.17 -15.18
N ASP A 35 16.63 4.20 -16.09
CA ASP A 35 17.68 3.90 -17.07
C ASP A 35 17.09 3.23 -18.30
N ASP A 36 16.67 4.03 -19.26
CA ASP A 36 16.11 3.56 -20.51
C ASP A 36 17.19 3.34 -21.61
N THR A 37 18.49 3.47 -21.24
CA THR A 37 19.61 3.22 -22.16
C THR A 37 19.76 1.72 -22.40
N PRO A 38 19.67 1.24 -23.63
CA PRO A 38 19.78 -0.18 -23.92
C PRO A 38 21.11 -0.78 -23.43
N ASP A 39 21.01 -1.95 -22.79
CA ASP A 39 22.12 -2.77 -22.36
C ASP A 39 23.13 -2.08 -21.39
N ASP A 40 22.68 -1.03 -20.66
CA ASP A 40 23.49 -0.37 -19.66
C ASP A 40 23.55 -1.17 -18.34
N GLU A 41 24.19 -2.34 -18.36
CA GLU A 41 24.34 -3.20 -17.19
C GLU A 41 25.05 -2.50 -16.02
N GLY A 42 25.89 -1.53 -16.29
CA GLY A 42 26.60 -0.70 -15.31
C GLY A 42 25.75 0.41 -14.71
N LEU A 43 24.56 0.67 -15.29
CA LEU A 43 23.66 1.76 -14.89
C LEU A 43 24.36 3.14 -14.95
N ALA A 44 25.24 3.38 -15.93
CA ALA A 44 25.97 4.64 -16.05
C ALA A 44 25.03 5.82 -16.31
N HIS A 45 23.89 5.57 -16.94
CA HIS A 45 22.88 6.58 -17.30
C HIS A 45 21.71 6.63 -16.30
N PHE A 46 21.80 5.92 -15.17
CA PHE A 46 20.76 5.93 -14.15
C PHE A 46 20.50 7.34 -13.61
N SER A 47 19.25 7.81 -13.70
CA SER A 47 18.83 9.12 -13.18
C SER A 47 17.41 9.07 -12.59
N ILE A 48 17.20 9.81 -11.48
CA ILE A 48 15.87 10.07 -10.89
C ILE A 48 15.34 11.46 -11.26
N ASP A 49 15.80 12.05 -12.36
CA ASP A 49 15.47 13.44 -12.73
C ASP A 49 13.96 13.64 -12.94
N GLU A 50 13.24 12.64 -13.44
CA GLU A 50 11.78 12.73 -13.53
C GLU A 50 11.14 12.81 -12.15
N ASP A 51 11.62 12.05 -11.19
CA ASP A 51 11.10 12.10 -9.83
C ASP A 51 11.40 13.45 -9.17
N ARG A 52 12.54 14.07 -9.48
CA ARG A 52 12.89 15.44 -9.02
C ARG A 52 11.89 16.48 -9.50
N ARG A 53 11.26 16.24 -10.66
CA ARG A 53 10.28 17.18 -11.23
C ARG A 53 8.89 17.04 -10.59
N PHE A 54 8.47 15.83 -10.22
CA PHE A 54 7.09 15.55 -9.85
C PHE A 54 6.93 14.88 -8.49
N VAL A 55 7.71 13.83 -8.21
CA VAL A 55 7.55 12.98 -7.03
C VAL A 55 8.18 13.60 -5.78
N LEU A 56 9.44 13.99 -5.90
CA LEU A 56 10.19 14.56 -4.75
C LEU A 56 9.57 15.83 -4.20
N PRO A 57 9.09 16.80 -5.01
CA PRO A 57 8.41 17.98 -4.48
C PRO A 57 7.17 17.64 -3.64
N ALA A 58 6.38 16.63 -4.04
CA ALA A 58 5.22 16.19 -3.28
C ALA A 58 5.62 15.54 -1.94
N ILE A 59 6.66 14.70 -1.95
CA ILE A 59 7.21 14.09 -0.72
C ILE A 59 7.77 15.15 0.22
N GLN A 60 8.52 16.10 -0.28
CA GLN A 60 9.09 17.20 0.50
C GLN A 60 7.98 18.07 1.10
N ALA A 61 6.94 18.40 0.32
CA ALA A 61 5.78 19.12 0.81
C ALA A 61 5.06 18.34 1.93
N ALA A 62 4.83 17.05 1.78
CA ALA A 62 4.23 16.20 2.82
C ALA A 62 5.06 16.23 4.12
N ARG A 63 6.40 16.15 4.01
CA ARG A 63 7.31 16.18 5.16
C ARG A 63 7.33 17.51 5.92
N THR A 64 6.91 18.62 5.32
CA THR A 64 6.75 19.88 6.06
C THR A 64 5.56 19.84 7.04
N PHE A 65 4.59 18.95 6.81
CA PHE A 65 3.42 18.77 7.66
C PHE A 65 3.56 17.57 8.64
N ASN A 66 4.28 16.53 8.22
CA ASN A 66 4.55 15.36 9.04
C ASN A 66 5.97 14.85 8.82
N THR A 67 6.85 15.07 9.79
CA THR A 67 8.27 14.66 9.73
C THR A 67 8.47 13.16 9.99
N ASN A 68 7.44 12.45 10.51
CA ASN A 68 7.51 11.03 10.88
C ASN A 68 6.94 10.09 9.81
N LEU A 69 6.94 10.52 8.55
CA LEU A 69 6.46 9.70 7.45
C LEU A 69 7.35 8.47 7.24
N PHE A 70 6.69 7.33 7.06
CA PHE A 70 7.33 6.09 6.62
C PHE A 70 7.13 5.95 5.11
N PHE A 71 8.20 5.78 4.37
CA PHE A 71 8.13 5.57 2.93
C PHE A 71 8.57 4.16 2.55
N PHE A 72 7.80 3.52 1.67
CA PHE A 72 8.21 2.34 0.95
C PHE A 72 8.03 2.54 -0.55
N ALA A 73 8.66 1.71 -1.37
CA ALA A 73 8.61 1.87 -2.82
C ALA A 73 8.37 0.54 -3.53
N SER A 74 7.71 0.64 -4.70
CA SER A 74 7.38 -0.49 -5.57
C SER A 74 7.67 -0.14 -7.03
N PRO A 75 8.36 -0.99 -7.81
CA PRO A 75 8.46 -0.83 -9.25
C PRO A 75 7.23 -1.38 -9.96
N TRP A 76 6.73 -0.67 -10.97
CA TRP A 76 5.72 -1.18 -11.91
C TRP A 76 6.39 -1.99 -13.03
N SER A 77 7.55 -1.56 -13.47
CA SER A 77 8.39 -2.30 -14.40
C SER A 77 9.86 -1.92 -14.20
N PRO A 78 10.79 -2.86 -14.29
CA PRO A 78 12.19 -2.52 -14.51
C PRO A 78 12.40 -1.93 -15.92
N PRO A 79 13.59 -1.36 -16.22
CA PRO A 79 13.95 -0.93 -17.57
C PRO A 79 13.66 -1.99 -18.64
N GLY A 80 13.16 -1.57 -19.80
CA GLY A 80 12.75 -2.49 -20.85
C GLY A 80 13.87 -3.43 -21.30
N TRP A 81 15.10 -2.96 -21.37
CA TRP A 81 16.24 -3.77 -21.78
C TRP A 81 16.56 -4.94 -20.82
N MET A 82 16.15 -4.85 -19.54
CA MET A 82 16.26 -5.95 -18.58
C MET A 82 15.21 -7.05 -18.80
N LYS A 83 14.21 -6.82 -19.66
CA LYS A 83 13.06 -7.71 -19.83
C LYS A 83 13.13 -8.52 -21.12
N THR A 84 12.44 -9.65 -21.12
CA THR A 84 12.40 -10.60 -22.25
C THR A 84 11.79 -10.02 -23.52
N ASN A 85 10.92 -9.03 -23.39
CA ASN A 85 10.22 -8.38 -24.50
C ASN A 85 10.75 -6.97 -24.84
N GLY A 86 11.78 -6.48 -24.15
CA GLY A 86 12.43 -5.21 -24.44
C GLY A 86 11.61 -3.96 -24.15
N THR A 87 10.51 -4.05 -23.39
CA THR A 87 9.60 -2.92 -23.13
C THR A 87 9.21 -2.84 -21.67
N LEU A 88 8.63 -1.68 -21.23
CA LEU A 88 8.10 -1.51 -19.88
C LEU A 88 6.81 -2.31 -19.65
N PHE A 89 6.15 -2.80 -20.70
CA PHE A 89 4.83 -3.41 -20.62
C PHE A 89 4.91 -4.93 -20.66
N GLY A 90 4.28 -5.64 -19.73
CA GLY A 90 4.26 -7.10 -19.67
C GLY A 90 5.67 -7.73 -19.66
N GLY A 91 5.78 -8.97 -20.10
CA GLY A 91 7.05 -9.71 -20.14
C GLY A 91 7.58 -10.07 -18.75
N ARG A 92 8.83 -10.56 -18.72
CA ARG A 92 9.52 -11.01 -17.50
C ARG A 92 10.95 -10.48 -17.50
N VAL A 93 11.56 -10.36 -16.33
CA VAL A 93 12.98 -10.04 -16.24
C VAL A 93 13.81 -11.22 -16.77
N LYS A 94 14.81 -10.92 -17.56
CA LYS A 94 15.82 -11.91 -17.98
C LYS A 94 16.62 -12.34 -16.75
N PRO A 95 16.82 -13.63 -16.46
CA PRO A 95 17.65 -14.05 -15.31
C PRO A 95 19.07 -13.46 -15.35
N THR A 96 19.61 -13.24 -16.55
CA THR A 96 20.92 -12.59 -16.74
C THR A 96 20.95 -11.13 -16.30
N ALA A 97 19.79 -10.47 -16.21
CA ALA A 97 19.66 -9.07 -15.75
C ALA A 97 19.44 -8.94 -14.23
N TYR A 98 19.29 -10.04 -13.47
CA TYR A 98 19.09 -9.97 -12.02
C TYR A 98 20.17 -9.18 -11.27
N PRO A 99 21.48 -9.35 -11.58
CA PRO A 99 22.51 -8.51 -10.94
C PRO A 99 22.34 -7.02 -11.22
N ALA A 100 22.04 -6.64 -12.46
CA ALA A 100 21.80 -5.25 -12.83
C ALA A 100 20.55 -4.69 -12.16
N LEU A 101 19.46 -5.47 -12.10
CA LEU A 101 18.23 -5.08 -11.41
C LEU A 101 18.45 -4.89 -9.90
N ALA A 102 19.20 -5.75 -9.22
CA ALA A 102 19.53 -5.57 -7.81
C ALA A 102 20.35 -4.28 -7.58
N ASN A 103 21.27 -3.96 -8.47
CA ASN A 103 22.00 -2.70 -8.45
C ASN A 103 21.09 -1.49 -8.76
N TYR A 104 20.08 -1.63 -9.61
CA TYR A 104 19.09 -0.61 -9.90
C TYR A 104 18.29 -0.22 -8.64
N PHE A 105 17.83 -1.21 -7.85
CA PHE A 105 17.23 -0.96 -6.53
C PHE A 105 18.20 -0.21 -5.60
N SER A 106 19.43 -0.65 -5.53
CA SER A 106 20.45 -0.01 -4.69
C SER A 106 20.71 1.46 -5.09
N ARG A 107 20.82 1.74 -6.40
CA ARG A 107 21.01 3.11 -6.89
C ARG A 107 19.80 4.01 -6.61
N PHE A 108 18.58 3.48 -6.76
CA PHE A 108 17.37 4.20 -6.38
C PHE A 108 17.40 4.61 -4.91
N LEU A 109 17.65 3.66 -4.01
CA LEU A 109 17.69 3.90 -2.57
C LEU A 109 18.77 4.94 -2.20
N GLN A 110 19.96 4.83 -2.80
CA GLN A 110 21.05 5.80 -2.60
C GLN A 110 20.70 7.18 -3.16
N ALA A 111 20.02 7.25 -4.32
CA ALA A 111 19.61 8.51 -4.92
C ALA A 111 18.58 9.23 -4.04
N TYR A 112 17.58 8.52 -3.55
CA TYR A 112 16.59 9.09 -2.62
C TYR A 112 17.21 9.50 -1.28
N ALA A 113 18.16 8.72 -0.77
CA ALA A 113 18.89 9.10 0.44
C ALA A 113 19.67 10.42 0.27
N ARG A 114 20.26 10.67 -0.91
CA ARG A 114 20.91 11.96 -1.24
C ARG A 114 19.92 13.13 -1.27
N GLU A 115 18.66 12.89 -1.62
CA GLU A 115 17.58 13.88 -1.53
C GLU A 115 17.00 14.01 -0.09
N GLY A 116 17.62 13.35 0.89
CA GLY A 116 17.20 13.37 2.28
C GLY A 116 15.94 12.52 2.55
N ILE A 117 15.57 11.61 1.66
CA ILE A 117 14.40 10.74 1.78
C ILE A 117 14.86 9.31 2.04
N ARG A 118 14.52 8.79 3.23
CA ARG A 118 14.77 7.38 3.55
C ARG A 118 13.60 6.54 3.05
N VAL A 119 13.86 5.66 2.10
CA VAL A 119 12.93 4.60 1.69
C VAL A 119 13.19 3.40 2.60
N ALA A 120 12.26 3.13 3.51
CA ALA A 120 12.44 2.15 4.58
C ALA A 120 12.17 0.72 4.13
N ALA A 121 11.38 0.53 3.07
CA ALA A 121 11.08 -0.78 2.49
C ALA A 121 10.91 -0.69 0.98
N VAL A 122 11.10 -1.83 0.30
CA VAL A 122 10.76 -2.01 -1.12
C VAL A 122 10.00 -3.31 -1.31
N THR A 123 9.09 -3.34 -2.29
CA THR A 123 8.57 -4.59 -2.85
C THR A 123 9.34 -4.92 -4.13
N VAL A 124 9.34 -6.19 -4.53
CA VAL A 124 10.06 -6.61 -5.75
C VAL A 124 9.37 -6.07 -6.99
N GLN A 125 8.04 -6.06 -6.98
CA GLN A 125 7.20 -5.72 -8.12
C GLN A 125 5.80 -5.35 -7.65
N ASN A 126 5.24 -4.26 -8.19
CA ASN A 126 3.81 -4.00 -8.12
C ASN A 126 3.08 -5.05 -8.96
N GLU A 127 2.13 -5.74 -8.36
CA GLU A 127 1.22 -6.69 -9.02
C GLU A 127 1.91 -7.71 -9.93
N PRO A 128 2.75 -8.61 -9.39
CA PRO A 128 3.62 -9.51 -10.15
C PRO A 128 2.88 -10.52 -11.04
N GLU A 129 1.57 -10.68 -10.90
CA GLU A 129 0.75 -11.60 -11.69
C GLU A 129 -0.13 -10.88 -12.72
N THR A 130 0.00 -9.54 -12.85
CA THR A 130 -0.84 -8.72 -13.72
C THR A 130 -0.08 -8.32 -15.00
N ASP A 131 -0.73 -8.50 -16.15
CA ASP A 131 -0.35 -7.93 -17.44
C ASP A 131 -1.52 -7.08 -17.95
N GLN A 132 -1.29 -5.79 -18.08
CA GLN A 132 -2.30 -4.82 -18.54
C GLN A 132 -2.08 -4.38 -19.99
N GLY A 133 -1.28 -5.12 -20.74
CA GLY A 133 -0.90 -4.76 -22.11
C GLY A 133 -0.15 -3.42 -22.13
N LEU A 134 -0.49 -2.54 -23.08
CA LEU A 134 0.15 -1.22 -23.21
C LEU A 134 -0.46 -0.15 -22.30
N ASN A 135 -1.43 -0.48 -21.44
CA ASN A 135 -2.10 0.49 -20.60
C ASN A 135 -1.30 0.86 -19.33
N SER A 136 -0.46 -0.04 -18.83
CA SER A 136 0.34 0.20 -17.63
C SER A 136 1.69 -0.49 -17.73
N PRO A 137 2.78 0.12 -17.22
CA PRO A 137 4.02 -0.62 -17.02
C PRO A 137 3.74 -1.80 -16.09
N THR A 138 4.13 -2.99 -16.51
CA THR A 138 3.95 -4.22 -15.73
C THR A 138 5.11 -5.17 -15.97
N CYS A 139 5.37 -6.07 -15.04
CA CYS A 139 6.35 -7.13 -15.19
C CYS A 139 5.88 -8.38 -14.46
N LEU A 140 5.78 -9.48 -15.17
CA LEU A 140 5.34 -10.74 -14.59
C LEU A 140 6.47 -11.44 -13.83
N TRP A 141 6.18 -11.88 -12.63
CA TRP A 141 7.07 -12.68 -11.81
C TRP A 141 6.36 -13.93 -11.31
N SER A 142 6.99 -15.09 -11.43
CA SER A 142 6.57 -16.26 -10.68
C SER A 142 7.04 -16.14 -9.22
N ALA A 143 6.39 -16.86 -8.32
CA ALA A 143 6.83 -16.93 -6.92
C ALA A 143 8.27 -17.43 -6.80
N GLU A 144 8.69 -18.36 -7.66
CA GLU A 144 10.04 -18.90 -7.68
C GLU A 144 11.07 -17.90 -8.20
N ASP A 145 10.79 -17.20 -9.31
CA ASP A 145 11.69 -16.19 -9.86
C ASP A 145 11.90 -15.03 -8.88
N ALA A 146 10.81 -14.55 -8.27
CA ALA A 146 10.88 -13.49 -7.27
C ALA A 146 11.65 -13.92 -6.01
N LYS A 147 11.46 -15.17 -5.56
CA LYS A 147 12.22 -15.76 -4.47
C LYS A 147 13.71 -15.82 -4.79
N THR A 148 14.06 -16.35 -5.95
CA THR A 148 15.46 -16.44 -6.42
C THR A 148 16.08 -15.04 -6.51
N PHE A 149 15.39 -14.09 -7.10
CA PHE A 149 15.89 -12.71 -7.19
C PHE A 149 16.14 -12.10 -5.81
N VAL A 150 15.22 -12.25 -4.88
CA VAL A 150 15.35 -11.69 -3.52
C VAL A 150 16.52 -12.32 -2.78
N VAL A 151 16.58 -13.64 -2.74
CA VAL A 151 17.55 -14.38 -1.91
C VAL A 151 18.96 -14.30 -2.46
N ASP A 152 19.11 -14.46 -3.77
CA ASP A 152 20.43 -14.64 -4.37
C ASP A 152 21.02 -13.35 -4.94
N PHE A 153 20.17 -12.29 -5.15
CA PHE A 153 20.64 -11.04 -5.75
C PHE A 153 20.29 -9.79 -4.94
N LEU A 154 19.00 -9.54 -4.63
CA LEU A 154 18.60 -8.27 -4.03
C LEU A 154 19.11 -8.11 -2.60
N ALA A 155 18.81 -9.06 -1.70
CA ALA A 155 19.21 -8.97 -0.31
C ALA A 155 20.74 -8.92 -0.14
N PRO A 156 21.55 -9.76 -0.83
CA PRO A 156 23.00 -9.63 -0.78
C PRO A 156 23.52 -8.28 -1.31
N THR A 157 22.89 -7.73 -2.35
CA THR A 157 23.29 -6.43 -2.92
C THR A 157 23.00 -5.29 -1.96
N LEU A 158 21.82 -5.26 -1.33
CA LEU A 158 21.49 -4.25 -0.32
C LEU A 158 22.47 -4.32 0.86
N THR A 159 22.75 -5.52 1.36
CA THR A 159 23.71 -5.74 2.47
C THR A 159 25.11 -5.26 2.10
N ARG A 160 25.62 -5.63 0.94
CA ARG A 160 26.95 -5.23 0.46
C ARG A 160 27.08 -3.71 0.31
N ASN A 161 25.99 -3.01 -0.03
CA ASN A 161 25.95 -1.58 -0.17
C ASN A 161 25.58 -0.83 1.13
N GLY A 162 25.51 -1.53 2.27
CA GLY A 162 25.20 -0.94 3.58
C GLY A 162 23.77 -0.39 3.70
N LEU A 163 22.83 -0.91 2.89
CA LEU A 163 21.44 -0.46 2.87
C LEU A 163 20.60 -1.32 3.81
N SER A 164 19.96 -0.69 4.79
CA SER A 164 19.08 -1.34 5.78
C SER A 164 17.60 -1.34 5.37
N THR A 165 17.32 -1.16 4.08
CA THR A 165 15.97 -1.15 3.55
C THR A 165 15.38 -2.55 3.63
N GLN A 166 14.15 -2.66 4.15
CA GLN A 166 13.40 -3.91 4.24
C GLN A 166 12.95 -4.37 2.85
N ILE A 167 12.86 -5.68 2.65
CA ILE A 167 12.24 -6.27 1.47
C ILE A 167 10.89 -6.82 1.89
N TRP A 168 9.81 -6.39 1.22
CA TRP A 168 8.47 -6.90 1.41
C TRP A 168 8.09 -7.80 0.23
N ALA A 169 7.50 -8.94 0.52
CA ALA A 169 7.11 -9.93 -0.47
C ALA A 169 5.82 -9.53 -1.19
N TYR A 170 5.66 -10.00 -2.41
CA TYR A 170 4.43 -10.05 -3.20
C TYR A 170 3.96 -8.70 -3.72
N ASP A 171 3.05 -7.99 -3.04
CA ASP A 171 2.47 -6.69 -3.43
C ASP A 171 1.32 -6.81 -4.45
N HIS A 172 0.37 -7.73 -4.20
CA HIS A 172 -0.78 -8.00 -5.06
C HIS A 172 -1.96 -8.58 -4.27
N ASN A 173 -3.00 -9.07 -4.97
CA ASN A 173 -4.28 -9.49 -4.42
C ASN A 173 -4.18 -10.64 -3.41
N PHE A 174 -5.02 -10.58 -2.39
CA PHE A 174 -5.12 -11.68 -1.40
C PHE A 174 -6.20 -12.71 -1.75
N ASP A 175 -6.41 -12.96 -3.03
CA ASP A 175 -7.20 -14.09 -3.51
C ASP A 175 -6.48 -15.43 -3.31
N ALA A 176 -7.08 -16.52 -3.76
CA ALA A 176 -6.51 -17.86 -3.58
C ALA A 176 -5.14 -18.02 -4.29
N LYS A 177 -4.91 -17.31 -5.41
CA LYS A 177 -3.63 -17.34 -6.12
C LYS A 177 -2.55 -16.63 -5.33
N GLY A 178 -2.85 -15.43 -4.83
CA GLY A 178 -1.94 -14.66 -4.00
C GLY A 178 -1.57 -15.38 -2.71
N VAL A 179 -2.55 -16.02 -2.05
CA VAL A 179 -2.30 -16.86 -0.88
C VAL A 179 -1.35 -18.01 -1.21
N ALA A 180 -1.55 -18.70 -2.34
CA ALA A 180 -0.66 -19.78 -2.78
C ALA A 180 0.74 -19.25 -3.12
N TYR A 181 0.85 -18.12 -3.81
CA TYR A 181 2.10 -17.46 -4.16
C TYR A 181 2.93 -17.14 -2.91
N VAL A 182 2.33 -16.45 -1.95
CA VAL A 182 2.98 -16.07 -0.69
C VAL A 182 3.35 -17.28 0.15
N THR A 183 2.44 -18.27 0.25
CA THR A 183 2.71 -19.50 0.99
C THR A 183 3.92 -20.25 0.40
N HIS A 184 4.03 -20.33 -0.92
CA HIS A 184 5.17 -20.91 -1.59
C HIS A 184 6.47 -20.18 -1.23
N GLN A 185 6.48 -18.85 -1.31
CA GLN A 185 7.66 -18.05 -0.97
C GLN A 185 8.07 -18.19 0.49
N LEU A 186 7.10 -18.02 1.42
CA LEU A 186 7.37 -18.09 2.86
C LEU A 186 7.69 -19.51 3.35
N SER A 187 7.41 -20.56 2.60
CA SER A 187 7.85 -21.92 2.93
C SER A 187 9.35 -22.11 2.82
N ASP A 188 10.05 -21.26 2.06
CA ASP A 188 11.51 -21.25 1.99
C ASP A 188 12.10 -20.44 3.16
N ALA A 189 12.91 -21.10 4.00
CA ALA A 189 13.52 -20.47 5.17
C ALA A 189 14.53 -19.37 4.80
N ARG A 190 15.23 -19.49 3.66
CA ARG A 190 16.18 -18.47 3.18
C ARG A 190 15.44 -17.20 2.78
N PHE A 191 14.28 -17.36 2.10
CA PHE A 191 13.43 -16.23 1.73
C PHE A 191 12.85 -15.54 2.96
N ARG A 192 12.30 -16.30 3.93
CA ARG A 192 11.81 -15.73 5.18
C ARG A 192 12.88 -14.95 5.96
N ALA A 193 14.12 -15.42 5.95
CA ALA A 193 15.20 -14.77 6.68
C ALA A 193 15.54 -13.35 6.16
N VAL A 194 15.21 -13.04 4.90
CA VAL A 194 15.50 -11.76 4.25
C VAL A 194 14.25 -10.95 3.94
N THR A 195 13.05 -11.47 4.23
CA THR A 195 11.77 -10.82 4.00
C THR A 195 11.20 -10.28 5.32
N ALA A 196 10.90 -8.99 5.36
CA ALA A 196 10.44 -8.33 6.58
C ALA A 196 8.91 -8.29 6.72
N ALA A 197 8.16 -8.41 5.63
CA ALA A 197 6.69 -8.38 5.60
C ALA A 197 6.14 -8.90 4.27
N VAL A 198 4.82 -9.05 4.21
CA VAL A 198 4.08 -9.29 2.96
C VAL A 198 3.17 -8.10 2.66
N ALA A 199 3.20 -7.67 1.42
CA ALA A 199 2.38 -6.59 0.88
C ALA A 199 1.18 -7.17 0.11
N TRP A 200 0.00 -6.59 0.33
CA TRP A 200 -1.26 -7.07 -0.22
C TRP A 200 -2.10 -5.97 -0.85
N HIS A 201 -2.83 -6.31 -1.91
CA HIS A 201 -3.86 -5.49 -2.53
C HIS A 201 -5.23 -6.17 -2.40
N PRO A 202 -6.27 -5.49 -1.94
CA PRO A 202 -7.59 -6.10 -1.77
C PRO A 202 -8.53 -5.87 -2.97
N TYR A 203 -8.02 -5.84 -4.19
CA TYR A 203 -8.89 -5.74 -5.39
C TYR A 203 -9.60 -7.05 -5.71
N ALA A 204 -9.01 -8.19 -5.35
CA ALA A 204 -9.62 -9.50 -5.46
C ALA A 204 -9.40 -10.31 -4.18
N GLY A 205 -10.38 -11.12 -3.82
CA GLY A 205 -10.38 -11.89 -2.58
C GLY A 205 -11.08 -11.18 -1.42
N SER A 206 -10.81 -11.62 -0.21
CA SER A 206 -11.38 -11.11 1.04
C SER A 206 -10.32 -11.11 2.13
N PRO A 207 -10.37 -10.19 3.12
CA PRO A 207 -9.48 -10.22 4.27
C PRO A 207 -9.41 -11.57 4.98
N THR A 208 -10.50 -12.35 4.96
CA THR A 208 -10.54 -13.68 5.57
C THR A 208 -9.60 -14.69 4.90
N ASN A 209 -9.20 -14.45 3.64
CA ASN A 209 -8.24 -15.29 2.93
C ASN A 209 -6.82 -15.22 3.53
N LEU A 210 -6.52 -14.19 4.31
CA LEU A 210 -5.23 -14.04 4.99
C LEU A 210 -5.06 -14.96 6.20
N ALA A 211 -6.16 -15.46 6.77
CA ALA A 211 -6.12 -16.26 8.00
C ALA A 211 -5.18 -17.48 7.92
N PRO A 212 -5.15 -18.29 6.85
CA PRO A 212 -4.22 -19.41 6.73
C PRO A 212 -2.75 -18.96 6.68
N VAL A 213 -2.46 -17.85 6.00
CA VAL A 213 -1.08 -17.32 5.89
C VAL A 213 -0.63 -16.77 7.24
N CYS A 214 -1.47 -16.00 7.93
CA CYS A 214 -1.17 -15.47 9.26
C CYS A 214 -0.98 -16.60 10.29
N ALA A 215 -1.76 -17.68 10.19
CA ALA A 215 -1.62 -18.83 11.08
C ALA A 215 -0.33 -19.63 10.82
N ALA A 216 0.05 -19.79 9.54
CA ALA A 216 1.25 -20.52 9.15
C ALA A 216 2.55 -19.72 9.41
N PHE A 217 2.48 -18.38 9.33
CA PHE A 217 3.63 -17.48 9.45
C PHE A 217 3.34 -16.31 10.41
N PRO A 218 3.09 -16.59 11.71
CA PRO A 218 2.62 -15.59 12.67
C PRO A 218 3.64 -14.47 12.95
N ASP A 219 4.91 -14.71 12.67
CA ASP A 219 6.00 -13.75 12.87
C ASP A 219 6.21 -12.81 11.66
N VAL A 220 5.53 -13.05 10.53
CA VAL A 220 5.66 -12.23 9.32
C VAL A 220 4.53 -11.21 9.26
N PRO A 221 4.84 -9.90 9.37
CA PRO A 221 3.85 -8.85 9.26
C PRO A 221 3.15 -8.84 7.89
N MET A 222 1.86 -8.49 7.88
CA MET A 222 1.04 -8.34 6.69
C MET A 222 0.59 -6.88 6.57
N TYR A 223 0.70 -6.28 5.39
CA TYR A 223 0.28 -4.91 5.13
C TYR A 223 -0.59 -4.83 3.89
N VAL A 224 -1.67 -4.09 3.93
CA VAL A 224 -2.37 -3.65 2.72
C VAL A 224 -1.62 -2.44 2.17
N THR A 225 -1.02 -2.58 1.01
CA THR A 225 -0.10 -1.61 0.41
C THR A 225 -0.72 -0.79 -0.70
N GLU A 226 -1.90 -1.19 -1.18
CA GLU A 226 -2.65 -0.45 -2.17
C GLU A 226 -4.14 -0.82 -2.12
N MET A 227 -5.01 0.18 -2.18
CA MET A 227 -6.42 0.06 -2.53
C MET A 227 -7.02 1.42 -2.81
N GLY A 228 -7.55 1.60 -4.01
CA GLY A 228 -8.28 2.81 -4.39
C GLY A 228 -9.70 2.49 -4.84
N PRO A 229 -10.63 3.44 -4.73
CA PRO A 229 -11.90 3.32 -5.41
C PRO A 229 -11.70 3.54 -6.91
N HIS A 230 -12.47 2.87 -7.74
CA HIS A 230 -12.71 3.32 -9.10
C HIS A 230 -13.47 4.66 -9.05
N LEU A 231 -13.30 5.49 -10.05
CA LEU A 231 -13.89 6.83 -10.11
C LEU A 231 -15.42 6.82 -9.93
N ASP A 232 -16.12 5.87 -10.57
CA ASP A 232 -17.56 5.65 -10.42
C ASP A 232 -18.00 5.16 -9.03
N ARG A 233 -17.06 4.89 -8.14
CA ARG A 233 -17.27 4.30 -6.82
C ARG A 233 -16.59 5.07 -5.68
N SER A 234 -16.11 6.29 -5.94
CA SER A 234 -15.43 7.11 -4.93
C SER A 234 -16.30 7.38 -3.70
N GLN A 235 -17.61 7.47 -3.91
CA GLN A 235 -18.62 7.69 -2.87
C GLN A 235 -19.32 6.40 -2.40
N ARG A 236 -18.66 5.24 -2.55
CA ARG A 236 -19.20 3.99 -1.99
C ARG A 236 -19.58 4.14 -0.52
N ASP A 237 -20.60 3.38 -0.13
CA ASP A 237 -21.04 3.27 1.25
C ASP A 237 -19.85 3.10 2.20
N LEU A 238 -19.79 3.92 3.24
CA LEU A 238 -18.76 3.90 4.26
C LEU A 238 -18.63 2.51 4.91
N LEU A 239 -19.71 1.74 5.00
CA LEU A 239 -19.68 0.37 5.52
C LEU A 239 -18.89 -0.58 4.61
N TRP A 240 -18.93 -0.39 3.30
CA TRP A 240 -18.12 -1.19 2.39
C TRP A 240 -16.62 -0.97 2.66
N TRP A 241 -16.22 0.30 2.87
CA TRP A 241 -14.85 0.62 3.25
C TRP A 241 -14.50 0.08 4.63
N ALA A 242 -15.44 0.16 5.58
CA ALA A 242 -15.25 -0.40 6.92
C ALA A 242 -15.10 -1.93 6.88
N ASP A 243 -15.88 -2.64 6.07
CA ASP A 243 -15.72 -4.08 5.85
C ASP A 243 -14.31 -4.43 5.39
N LEU A 244 -13.78 -3.67 4.45
CA LEU A 244 -12.46 -3.92 3.89
C LEU A 244 -11.34 -3.53 4.87
N VAL A 245 -11.38 -2.30 5.40
CA VAL A 245 -10.31 -1.76 6.26
C VAL A 245 -10.31 -2.46 7.62
N PHE A 246 -11.47 -2.55 8.29
CA PHE A 246 -11.56 -3.22 9.59
C PHE A 246 -11.31 -4.73 9.44
N GLY A 247 -11.85 -5.33 8.36
CA GLY A 247 -11.61 -6.73 8.02
C GLY A 247 -10.13 -7.03 7.86
N SER A 248 -9.38 -6.17 7.16
CA SER A 248 -7.93 -6.32 6.98
C SER A 248 -7.17 -6.24 8.32
N PHE A 249 -7.49 -5.27 9.18
CA PHE A 249 -6.89 -5.19 10.52
C PHE A 249 -7.24 -6.40 11.38
N ASN A 250 -8.51 -6.79 11.40
CA ASN A 250 -8.97 -7.97 12.16
C ASN A 250 -8.36 -9.28 11.64
N ALA A 251 -7.99 -9.34 10.35
CA ALA A 251 -7.27 -10.46 9.75
C ALA A 251 -5.76 -10.46 10.03
N GLY A 252 -5.23 -9.43 10.70
CA GLY A 252 -3.82 -9.34 11.10
C GLY A 252 -2.96 -8.37 10.30
N CYS A 253 -3.53 -7.57 9.39
CA CYS A 253 -2.76 -6.51 8.71
C CYS A 253 -2.39 -5.40 9.69
N GLY A 254 -1.14 -4.94 9.60
CA GLY A 254 -0.60 -3.85 10.43
C GLY A 254 -0.66 -2.47 9.78
N ALA A 255 -1.04 -2.38 8.51
CA ALA A 255 -1.19 -1.12 7.78
C ALA A 255 -2.23 -1.24 6.67
N PHE A 256 -2.77 -0.09 6.26
CA PHE A 256 -3.65 0.03 5.11
C PHE A 256 -3.30 1.31 4.33
N VAL A 257 -2.90 1.17 3.06
CA VAL A 257 -2.44 2.27 2.20
C VAL A 257 -3.41 2.45 1.04
N SER A 258 -3.77 3.69 0.75
CA SER A 258 -4.65 4.03 -0.35
C SER A 258 -3.88 4.24 -1.65
N TRP A 259 -4.55 3.98 -2.75
CA TRP A 259 -4.18 4.37 -4.11
C TRP A 259 -5.17 5.42 -4.61
N CYS A 260 -4.83 6.53 -4.98
CA CYS A 260 -3.94 7.61 -4.89
C CYS A 260 -4.37 8.62 -3.80
N PHE A 261 -3.58 9.65 -3.48
CA PHE A 261 -4.01 10.63 -2.48
C PHE A 261 -4.76 11.82 -3.08
N LEU A 262 -4.48 12.23 -4.31
CA LEU A 262 -5.16 13.34 -4.99
C LEU A 262 -5.25 13.07 -6.49
N LEU A 263 -6.43 13.14 -7.04
CA LEU A 263 -6.72 13.11 -8.48
C LEU A 263 -7.78 14.16 -8.79
N ASP A 264 -7.96 14.49 -10.07
CA ASP A 264 -9.05 15.34 -10.49
C ASP A 264 -10.37 14.56 -10.69
N GLU A 265 -11.42 15.25 -11.14
CA GLU A 265 -12.75 14.69 -11.38
C GLU A 265 -12.79 13.65 -12.52
N GLU A 266 -11.74 13.58 -13.35
CA GLU A 266 -11.59 12.59 -14.41
C GLU A 266 -10.60 11.48 -14.03
N GLY A 267 -10.06 11.52 -12.82
CA GLY A 267 -9.05 10.58 -12.33
C GLY A 267 -7.65 10.84 -12.89
N GLN A 268 -7.35 12.10 -13.25
CA GLN A 268 -6.04 12.49 -13.76
C GLN A 268 -5.08 12.95 -12.64
N PRO A 269 -3.76 12.85 -12.81
CA PRO A 269 -3.06 12.29 -13.98
C PRO A 269 -3.17 10.77 -14.06
N ASN A 270 -3.44 10.26 -15.25
CA ASN A 270 -3.47 8.83 -15.56
C ASN A 270 -3.07 8.65 -17.03
N VAL A 271 -1.80 8.39 -17.29
CA VAL A 271 -1.28 8.27 -18.66
C VAL A 271 -1.83 7.03 -19.38
N SER A 272 -2.25 6.03 -18.62
CA SER A 272 -2.76 4.77 -19.20
C SER A 272 -4.18 4.88 -19.72
N MET A 273 -4.96 5.82 -19.21
CA MET A 273 -6.41 5.95 -19.48
C MET A 273 -7.23 4.66 -19.21
N GLY A 274 -6.60 3.65 -18.61
CA GLY A 274 -7.24 2.43 -18.12
C GLY A 274 -7.59 2.56 -16.64
N HIS A 275 -8.61 1.87 -16.18
CA HIS A 275 -9.00 1.79 -14.77
C HIS A 275 -9.01 3.14 -14.02
N PRO A 276 -9.84 4.12 -14.41
CA PRO A 276 -9.86 5.42 -13.79
C PRO A 276 -10.21 5.28 -12.30
N CYS A 277 -9.30 5.74 -11.45
CA CYS A 277 -9.48 5.77 -10.00
C CYS A 277 -9.81 7.19 -9.52
N ALA A 278 -10.49 7.27 -8.38
CA ALA A 278 -10.58 8.47 -7.60
C ALA A 278 -9.42 8.56 -6.59
N GLY A 279 -9.05 9.77 -6.20
CA GLY A 279 -8.13 9.98 -5.08
C GLY A 279 -8.81 9.84 -3.72
N LEU A 280 -8.04 9.82 -2.65
CA LEU A 280 -8.56 10.10 -1.30
C LEU A 280 -9.25 11.46 -1.27
N LEU A 281 -8.63 12.44 -1.92
CA LEU A 281 -9.19 13.74 -2.24
C LEU A 281 -9.33 13.88 -3.75
N GLU A 282 -10.40 14.47 -4.20
CA GLU A 282 -10.63 14.85 -5.59
C GLU A 282 -10.56 16.38 -5.70
N VAL A 283 -9.99 16.90 -6.77
CA VAL A 283 -9.97 18.33 -7.07
C VAL A 283 -10.74 18.59 -8.35
N ASP A 284 -11.72 19.48 -8.31
CA ASP A 284 -12.32 20.00 -9.53
C ASP A 284 -11.27 20.86 -10.26
N SER A 285 -10.85 20.43 -11.43
CA SER A 285 -9.75 21.05 -12.19
C SER A 285 -10.04 22.49 -12.63
N ARG A 286 -11.32 22.90 -12.69
CA ARG A 286 -11.78 24.23 -13.12
C ARG A 286 -11.90 25.19 -11.95
N THR A 287 -12.37 24.71 -10.79
CA THR A 287 -12.68 25.56 -9.62
C THR A 287 -11.62 25.49 -8.54
N GLY A 288 -10.85 24.39 -8.51
CA GLY A 288 -9.91 24.08 -7.42
C GLY A 288 -10.59 23.59 -6.14
N GLU A 289 -11.91 23.33 -6.18
CA GLU A 289 -12.64 22.80 -5.03
C GLU A 289 -12.21 21.37 -4.72
N LEU A 290 -12.05 21.05 -3.42
CA LEU A 290 -11.63 19.73 -2.95
C LEU A 290 -12.81 18.95 -2.38
N PHE A 291 -12.95 17.72 -2.84
CA PHE A 291 -13.94 16.75 -2.36
C PHE A 291 -13.27 15.60 -1.63
N GLU A 292 -13.89 15.14 -0.55
CA GLU A 292 -13.41 14.02 0.26
C GLU A 292 -14.11 12.72 -0.15
N SER A 293 -13.34 11.70 -0.52
CA SER A 293 -13.90 10.37 -0.75
C SER A 293 -14.41 9.72 0.55
N SER A 294 -15.25 8.71 0.42
CA SER A 294 -15.70 7.92 1.58
C SER A 294 -14.55 7.22 2.29
N GLN A 295 -13.52 6.79 1.56
CA GLN A 295 -12.31 6.22 2.13
C GLN A 295 -11.54 7.23 2.98
N PHE A 296 -11.37 8.47 2.48
CA PHE A 296 -10.73 9.53 3.25
C PHE A 296 -11.49 9.83 4.56
N ARG A 297 -12.82 9.92 4.48
CA ARG A 297 -13.67 10.12 5.67
C ARG A 297 -13.48 9.02 6.69
N LEU A 298 -13.40 7.74 6.25
CA LEU A 298 -13.11 6.63 7.16
C LEU A 298 -11.73 6.78 7.82
N PHE A 299 -10.70 7.13 7.05
CA PHE A 299 -9.36 7.32 7.60
C PHE A 299 -9.31 8.42 8.65
N ARG A 300 -10.04 9.51 8.47
CA ARG A 300 -10.16 10.57 9.50
C ARG A 300 -10.77 10.08 10.81
N HIS A 301 -11.58 9.03 10.80
CA HIS A 301 -12.15 8.43 12.01
C HIS A 301 -11.24 7.39 12.66
N ILE A 302 -10.12 7.03 12.06
CA ILE A 302 -9.21 6.00 12.58
C ILE A 302 -7.84 6.58 12.90
N VAL A 303 -7.19 7.14 11.88
CA VAL A 303 -5.74 7.41 11.90
C VAL A 303 -5.32 8.42 12.99
N PRO A 304 -6.06 9.51 13.27
CA PRO A 304 -5.68 10.45 14.34
C PRO A 304 -5.64 9.81 15.73
N PHE A 305 -6.40 8.74 15.95
CA PHE A 305 -6.55 8.08 17.24
C PHE A 305 -5.66 6.84 17.38
N VAL A 306 -5.30 6.20 16.28
CA VAL A 306 -4.49 4.97 16.27
C VAL A 306 -3.03 5.33 15.99
N LYS A 307 -2.20 5.23 17.02
CA LYS A 307 -0.80 5.64 16.91
C LYS A 307 0.08 4.53 16.31
N ARG A 308 1.17 4.93 15.65
CA ARG A 308 2.15 3.98 15.13
C ARG A 308 2.65 3.04 16.22
N GLY A 309 2.64 1.74 15.95
CA GLY A 309 2.96 0.70 16.92
C GLY A 309 1.76 0.21 17.75
N ALA A 310 0.54 0.70 17.46
CA ALA A 310 -0.68 0.15 18.03
C ALA A 310 -0.85 -1.32 17.63
N ARG A 311 -1.49 -2.08 18.51
CA ARG A 311 -1.83 -3.49 18.26
C ARG A 311 -3.33 -3.65 18.13
N VAL A 312 -3.76 -4.41 17.14
CA VAL A 312 -5.17 -4.79 16.97
C VAL A 312 -5.59 -5.66 18.15
N LEU A 313 -6.77 -5.37 18.71
CA LEU A 313 -7.38 -6.15 19.78
C LEU A 313 -8.57 -6.94 19.21
N ALA A 314 -8.77 -8.15 19.69
CA ALA A 314 -9.99 -8.88 19.41
C ALA A 314 -11.18 -8.11 20.01
N ALA A 315 -12.08 -7.69 19.13
CA ALA A 315 -13.29 -6.94 19.52
C ALA A 315 -14.52 -7.56 18.84
N PRO A 316 -14.88 -8.83 19.18
CA PRO A 316 -16.03 -9.46 18.60
C PRO A 316 -17.31 -8.69 18.96
N LEU A 317 -18.16 -8.47 17.97
CA LEU A 317 -19.50 -7.97 18.19
C LEU A 317 -20.33 -9.08 18.82
N VAL A 318 -20.91 -8.80 19.99
CA VAL A 318 -21.83 -9.69 20.66
C VAL A 318 -23.24 -9.11 20.52
N GLU A 319 -24.16 -9.88 19.99
CA GLU A 319 -25.55 -9.46 19.87
C GLU A 319 -26.19 -9.36 21.28
N GLY A 320 -26.69 -8.16 21.59
CA GLY A 320 -27.50 -7.94 22.78
C GLY A 320 -28.95 -8.37 22.54
N ARG A 321 -29.74 -8.40 23.62
CA ARG A 321 -31.19 -8.61 23.56
C ARG A 321 -31.85 -7.42 22.86
N GLY A 322 -32.03 -7.49 21.53
CA GLY A 322 -32.65 -6.43 20.74
C GLY A 322 -32.91 -6.84 19.30
N ARG A 323 -33.79 -6.11 18.59
CA ARG A 323 -34.31 -6.41 17.26
C ARG A 323 -33.31 -6.23 16.10
N MET A 324 -32.01 -6.08 16.32
CA MET A 324 -31.05 -5.78 15.27
C MET A 324 -29.85 -6.72 15.32
N GLY A 325 -29.57 -7.35 14.18
CA GLY A 325 -28.45 -8.26 13.99
C GLY A 325 -27.09 -7.55 13.95
N ALA A 326 -26.03 -8.26 14.30
CA ALA A 326 -24.62 -7.83 14.15
C ALA A 326 -24.27 -7.45 12.70
N ALA A 327 -25.10 -7.83 11.74
CA ALA A 327 -24.91 -7.59 10.31
C ALA A 327 -24.78 -6.11 9.90
N ASP A 328 -25.25 -5.17 10.73
CA ASP A 328 -25.27 -3.74 10.41
C ASP A 328 -24.18 -2.92 11.12
N VAL A 329 -23.34 -3.54 11.94
CA VAL A 329 -22.26 -2.88 12.67
C VAL A 329 -20.94 -3.52 12.31
N ARG A 330 -19.92 -2.69 12.12
CA ARG A 330 -18.52 -3.12 11.95
C ARG A 330 -17.71 -2.55 13.08
N SER A 331 -16.73 -3.31 13.55
CA SER A 331 -15.86 -2.88 14.63
C SER A 331 -14.42 -3.27 14.39
N VAL A 332 -13.52 -2.40 14.86
CA VAL A 332 -12.10 -2.71 15.04
C VAL A 332 -11.64 -2.02 16.32
N ALA A 333 -10.75 -2.66 17.05
CA ALA A 333 -10.19 -2.09 18.27
C ALA A 333 -8.67 -2.17 18.27
N PHE A 334 -8.06 -1.17 18.90
CA PHE A 334 -6.61 -1.03 18.97
C PHE A 334 -6.18 -0.72 20.41
N ARG A 335 -4.96 -1.13 20.75
CA ARG A 335 -4.24 -0.67 21.93
C ARG A 335 -2.99 0.08 21.46
N ASN A 336 -2.93 1.37 21.74
CA ASN A 336 -1.79 2.22 21.47
C ASN A 336 -0.58 1.88 22.37
N PRO A 337 0.64 2.29 21.99
CA PRO A 337 1.85 2.09 22.80
C PRO A 337 1.77 2.71 24.21
N ASP A 338 1.02 3.80 24.37
CA ASP A 338 0.78 4.46 25.66
C ASP A 338 -0.26 3.74 26.54
N GLY A 339 -0.79 2.60 26.06
CA GLY A 339 -1.81 1.81 26.75
C GLY A 339 -3.25 2.25 26.50
N SER A 340 -3.47 3.40 25.87
CA SER A 340 -4.82 3.84 25.50
C SER A 340 -5.47 2.88 24.51
N ARG A 341 -6.79 2.77 24.57
CA ARG A 341 -7.58 1.88 23.71
C ARG A 341 -8.49 2.70 22.80
N VAL A 342 -8.55 2.32 21.55
CA VAL A 342 -9.41 2.92 20.53
C VAL A 342 -10.36 1.85 20.00
N VAL A 343 -11.64 2.15 20.03
CA VAL A 343 -12.67 1.31 19.39
C VAL A 343 -13.31 2.14 18.31
N VAL A 344 -13.30 1.64 17.09
CA VAL A 344 -13.94 2.28 15.95
C VAL A 344 -15.14 1.44 15.54
N LEU A 345 -16.28 2.10 15.44
CA LEU A 345 -17.55 1.49 15.05
C LEU A 345 -18.06 2.18 13.78
N ALA A 346 -18.49 1.39 12.82
CA ALA A 346 -19.23 1.87 11.66
C ALA A 346 -20.57 1.18 11.61
N CYS A 347 -21.64 1.95 11.42
CA CYS A 347 -22.99 1.40 11.35
C CYS A 347 -23.79 2.10 10.25
N ARG A 348 -24.75 1.37 9.65
CA ARG A 348 -25.69 1.94 8.72
C ARG A 348 -26.70 2.83 9.46
N ALA A 349 -26.71 4.11 9.13
CA ALA A 349 -27.73 5.03 9.65
C ALA A 349 -29.08 4.73 9.00
N GLY A 350 -30.03 4.22 9.78
CA GLY A 350 -31.44 4.14 9.38
C GLY A 350 -32.20 5.38 9.87
N ARG A 351 -33.18 5.88 9.11
CA ARG A 351 -33.96 7.09 9.44
C ARG A 351 -34.68 7.06 10.79
N TYR A 352 -34.78 5.88 11.44
CA TYR A 352 -35.67 5.68 12.61
C TYR A 352 -35.08 4.87 13.76
N HIS A 353 -33.76 4.59 13.80
CA HIS A 353 -33.21 3.74 14.86
C HIS A 353 -32.02 4.40 15.56
N ARG A 354 -32.24 4.81 16.80
CA ARG A 354 -31.13 5.02 17.74
C ARG A 354 -30.56 3.67 18.12
N ARG A 355 -29.27 3.49 17.95
CA ARG A 355 -28.54 2.29 18.37
C ARG A 355 -27.79 2.60 19.65
N GLN A 356 -27.95 1.74 20.63
CA GLN A 356 -27.12 1.78 21.83
C GLN A 356 -26.05 0.71 21.68
N VAL A 357 -24.81 1.12 21.68
CA VAL A 357 -23.64 0.23 21.68
C VAL A 357 -23.00 0.32 23.04
N GLN A 358 -22.64 -0.82 23.60
CA GLN A 358 -21.87 -0.90 24.83
C GLN A 358 -20.51 -1.53 24.53
N VAL A 359 -19.44 -0.89 24.97
CA VAL A 359 -18.09 -1.42 24.87
C VAL A 359 -17.74 -2.06 26.21
N LYS A 360 -17.42 -3.36 26.18
CA LYS A 360 -16.87 -4.06 27.35
C LYS A 360 -15.35 -3.98 27.30
N ALA A 361 -14.77 -3.26 28.23
CA ALA A 361 -13.33 -3.22 28.44
C ALA A 361 -13.02 -3.61 29.90
N ASP A 362 -12.14 -4.60 30.06
CA ASP A 362 -11.69 -5.07 31.37
C ASP A 362 -12.86 -5.40 32.37
N ALA A 363 -13.85 -6.15 31.89
CA ALA A 363 -15.06 -6.52 32.60
C ALA A 363 -16.00 -5.35 32.99
N ARG A 364 -15.73 -4.12 32.54
CA ARG A 364 -16.64 -2.97 32.68
C ARG A 364 -17.33 -2.66 31.34
N TYR A 365 -18.58 -2.18 31.43
CA TYR A 365 -19.32 -1.73 30.25
C TYR A 365 -19.38 -0.21 30.28
N TYR A 366 -19.09 0.40 29.13
CA TYR A 366 -19.17 1.83 28.90
C TYR A 366 -20.27 2.11 27.89
N PRO A 367 -21.32 2.88 28.18
CA PRO A 367 -22.30 3.33 27.20
C PRO A 367 -21.62 4.32 26.25
N LEU A 368 -21.91 4.20 24.96
CA LEU A 368 -21.50 5.14 23.91
C LEU A 368 -22.68 5.99 23.47
#